data_f5387a91ba7ac0423586f77b8022d57d
#
_entry.id   f5387a91ba7ac0423586f77b8022d57d
#
_cell.length_a   1.000
_cell.length_b   1.000
_cell.length_c   1.000
_cell.angle_alpha   90.00
_cell.angle_beta   90.00
_cell.angle_gamma   90.00
#
_symmetry.space_group_name_H-M   'P 1'
#
loop_
_entity.id
_entity.type
_entity.pdbx_description
1 polymer ?
#
loop_
_entity_poly.entity_id
_entity_poly.type
_entity_poly.pdbx_seq_one_letter_code
_entity_poly.pdbx_strand_id
1 'polypeptide(L)'
;LYKSGKVPFAFDYADADADVIPSADAVEKYGNDHGTHVAGITAGKTVDADGNVTFAGQSPEAQLAIFKVFSDSTNGASTDTILAALNDALLLDVDVINMSLGSNGGFGREAEGDLTTKYYDLVKASGILLNCSAGNSYSSSQGGAHGDFTSVSDPDTGIISSSSSYDAALSVASVNANETAAFLIGEGRVPYNDGSGHSFTQLLLGNETSKTYEYV
;
A
#
# COMPACT_ATOMS: atom_id res chain seq x y z
N LEU A 1 -1.06 -25.70 -3.97
CA LEU A 1 -0.42 -24.49 -4.46
C LEU A 1 -1.00 -24.01 -5.77
N TYR A 2 -1.14 -24.89 -6.81
CA TYR A 2 -1.85 -24.54 -8.04
C TYR A 2 -3.35 -24.41 -7.78
N LYS A 3 -3.95 -23.28 -8.18
CA LYS A 3 -5.39 -23.02 -8.02
C LYS A 3 -6.11 -23.03 -9.37
N SER A 4 -5.57 -22.33 -10.36
CA SER A 4 -6.15 -22.21 -11.69
C SER A 4 -5.14 -21.68 -12.71
N GLY A 5 -5.50 -21.63 -14.00
CA GLY A 5 -4.67 -20.97 -15.01
C GLY A 5 -4.47 -19.47 -14.74
N LYS A 6 -5.44 -18.81 -14.08
CA LYS A 6 -5.32 -17.42 -13.65
C LYS A 6 -4.43 -17.26 -12.41
N VAL A 7 -4.49 -18.22 -11.48
CA VAL A 7 -3.72 -18.26 -10.25
C VAL A 7 -2.90 -19.54 -10.23
N PRO A 8 -1.76 -19.60 -10.95
CA PRO A 8 -0.92 -20.80 -11.02
C PRO A 8 -0.22 -21.14 -9.72
N PHE A 9 -0.08 -20.17 -8.81
CA PHE A 9 0.53 -20.37 -7.50
C PHE A 9 -0.23 -19.59 -6.41
N ALA A 10 -0.46 -20.24 -5.28
CA ALA A 10 -0.97 -19.58 -4.08
C ALA A 10 -0.48 -20.32 -2.83
N PHE A 11 0.02 -19.57 -1.84
CA PHE A 11 0.45 -20.12 -0.55
C PHE A 11 0.30 -19.07 0.56
N ASP A 12 -0.12 -19.54 1.73
CA ASP A 12 -0.17 -18.73 2.95
C ASP A 12 1.12 -18.96 3.76
N TYR A 13 1.96 -17.93 3.80
CA TYR A 13 3.22 -17.95 4.54
C TYR A 13 3.05 -17.63 6.02
N ALA A 14 1.95 -16.98 6.38
CA ALA A 14 1.69 -16.59 7.75
C ALA A 14 1.14 -17.77 8.57
N ASP A 15 0.24 -18.54 8.00
CA ASP A 15 -0.39 -19.68 8.66
C ASP A 15 0.15 -21.02 8.12
N ALA A 16 1.12 -20.98 7.19
CA ALA A 16 1.89 -22.11 6.64
C ALA A 16 1.01 -23.18 5.97
N ASP A 17 0.02 -22.76 5.19
CA ASP A 17 -0.88 -23.67 4.49
C ASP A 17 -1.17 -23.21 3.04
N ALA A 18 -2.11 -23.88 2.38
CA ALA A 18 -2.48 -23.59 0.99
C ALA A 18 -3.78 -22.76 0.89
N ASP A 19 -4.39 -22.35 2.00
CA ASP A 19 -5.59 -21.54 2.00
C ASP A 19 -5.22 -20.06 2.09
N VAL A 20 -5.38 -19.36 0.96
CA VAL A 20 -5.11 -17.92 0.86
C VAL A 20 -6.37 -17.07 0.98
N ILE A 21 -7.51 -17.70 1.28
CA ILE A 21 -8.78 -17.00 1.49
C ILE A 21 -8.83 -16.58 2.96
N PRO A 22 -8.91 -15.28 3.26
CA PRO A 22 -8.99 -14.86 4.64
C PRO A 22 -10.29 -15.34 5.29
N SER A 23 -10.22 -15.75 6.55
CA SER A 23 -11.40 -16.15 7.30
C SER A 23 -12.37 -14.96 7.49
N ALA A 24 -13.67 -15.26 7.65
CA ALA A 24 -14.65 -14.20 7.89
C ALA A 24 -14.32 -13.37 9.14
N ASP A 25 -13.82 -14.02 10.18
CA ASP A 25 -13.40 -13.35 11.43
C ASP A 25 -12.19 -12.43 11.19
N ALA A 26 -11.23 -12.83 10.37
CA ALA A 26 -10.07 -12.02 10.03
C ALA A 26 -10.48 -10.81 9.16
N VAL A 27 -11.42 -10.98 8.25
CA VAL A 27 -11.97 -9.87 7.45
C VAL A 27 -12.70 -8.87 8.35
N GLU A 28 -13.60 -9.34 9.21
CA GLU A 28 -14.37 -8.47 10.10
C GLU A 28 -13.49 -7.71 11.08
N LYS A 29 -12.51 -8.39 11.66
CA LYS A 29 -11.69 -7.85 12.75
C LYS A 29 -10.49 -7.03 12.27
N TYR A 30 -9.90 -7.41 11.16
CA TYR A 30 -8.62 -6.86 10.70
C TYR A 30 -8.65 -6.27 9.28
N GLY A 31 -9.73 -6.49 8.51
CA GLY A 31 -9.79 -6.10 7.10
C GLY A 31 -8.82 -6.90 6.22
N ASN A 32 -8.58 -8.17 6.51
CA ASN A 32 -7.60 -9.01 5.82
C ASN A 32 -7.98 -9.36 4.36
N ASP A 33 -9.13 -8.91 3.85
CA ASP A 33 -9.53 -9.00 2.44
C ASP A 33 -8.83 -7.97 1.53
N HIS A 34 -8.04 -7.08 2.09
CA HIS A 34 -7.31 -6.04 1.34
C HIS A 34 -6.49 -6.61 0.18
N GLY A 35 -5.78 -7.72 0.38
CA GLY A 35 -5.01 -8.39 -0.67
C GLY A 35 -5.87 -8.90 -1.83
N THR A 36 -7.08 -9.38 -1.55
CA THR A 36 -8.07 -9.78 -2.55
C THR A 36 -8.51 -8.58 -3.39
N HIS A 37 -8.76 -7.44 -2.74
CA HIS A 37 -9.11 -6.19 -3.42
C HIS A 37 -7.97 -5.70 -4.34
N VAL A 38 -6.74 -5.70 -3.85
CA VAL A 38 -5.55 -5.35 -4.63
C VAL A 38 -5.38 -6.28 -5.85
N ALA A 39 -5.52 -7.59 -5.65
CA ALA A 39 -5.45 -8.57 -6.74
C ALA A 39 -6.54 -8.33 -7.80
N GLY A 40 -7.75 -7.99 -7.36
CA GLY A 40 -8.86 -7.62 -8.23
C GLY A 40 -8.54 -6.41 -9.09
N ILE A 41 -8.05 -5.33 -8.48
CA ILE A 41 -7.66 -4.11 -9.20
C ILE A 41 -6.52 -4.38 -10.20
N THR A 42 -5.58 -5.25 -9.83
CA THR A 42 -4.44 -5.56 -10.69
C THR A 42 -4.86 -6.38 -11.89
N ALA A 43 -5.52 -7.51 -11.68
CA ALA A 43 -5.74 -8.48 -12.75
C ALA A 43 -7.08 -9.22 -12.68
N GLY A 44 -8.05 -8.73 -11.89
CA GLY A 44 -9.37 -9.33 -11.83
C GLY A 44 -10.08 -9.25 -13.17
N LYS A 45 -10.98 -10.23 -13.43
CA LYS A 45 -11.84 -10.23 -14.62
C LYS A 45 -13.13 -10.98 -14.29
N THR A 46 -14.25 -10.33 -14.52
CA THR A 46 -15.56 -10.97 -14.45
C THR A 46 -16.31 -10.78 -15.75
N VAL A 47 -17.14 -11.77 -16.08
CA VAL A 47 -18.00 -11.74 -17.26
C VAL A 47 -19.43 -12.09 -16.83
N ASP A 48 -20.40 -11.56 -17.55
CA ASP A 48 -21.80 -11.95 -17.40
C ASP A 48 -22.12 -13.31 -18.04
N ALA A 49 -23.37 -13.73 -17.97
CA ALA A 49 -23.84 -15.00 -18.56
C ALA A 49 -23.69 -15.04 -20.09
N ASP A 50 -23.64 -13.88 -20.72
CA ASP A 50 -23.50 -13.74 -22.18
C ASP A 50 -22.03 -13.62 -22.61
N GLY A 51 -21.10 -13.63 -21.65
CA GLY A 51 -19.65 -13.53 -21.89
C GLY A 51 -19.12 -12.10 -22.03
N ASN A 52 -19.93 -11.08 -21.76
CA ASN A 52 -19.47 -9.69 -21.76
C ASN A 52 -18.68 -9.40 -20.50
N VAL A 53 -17.58 -8.66 -20.62
CA VAL A 53 -16.77 -8.25 -19.47
C VAL A 53 -17.54 -7.22 -18.64
N THR A 54 -17.81 -7.55 -17.37
CA THR A 54 -18.50 -6.67 -16.41
C THR A 54 -17.54 -5.97 -15.47
N PHE A 55 -16.35 -6.54 -15.27
CA PHE A 55 -15.26 -5.92 -14.54
C PHE A 55 -13.92 -6.39 -15.11
N ALA A 56 -12.97 -5.47 -15.22
CA ALA A 56 -11.58 -5.77 -15.55
C ALA A 56 -10.63 -4.92 -14.73
N GLY A 57 -9.64 -5.57 -14.11
CA GLY A 57 -8.48 -4.89 -13.52
C GLY A 57 -7.59 -4.28 -14.60
N GLN A 58 -6.48 -3.71 -14.18
CA GLN A 58 -5.57 -2.99 -15.08
C GLN A 58 -4.85 -3.93 -16.07
N SER A 59 -4.60 -5.17 -15.66
CA SER A 59 -3.95 -6.21 -16.48
C SER A 59 -4.74 -7.53 -16.43
N PRO A 60 -5.95 -7.58 -17.00
CA PRO A 60 -6.88 -8.70 -16.79
C PRO A 60 -6.39 -10.03 -17.37
N GLU A 61 -5.41 -10.03 -18.26
CA GLU A 61 -4.82 -11.23 -18.83
C GLU A 61 -3.56 -11.70 -18.07
N ALA A 62 -3.02 -10.91 -17.12
CA ALA A 62 -1.91 -11.33 -16.30
C ALA A 62 -2.29 -12.49 -15.37
N GLN A 63 -1.37 -13.41 -15.14
CA GLN A 63 -1.48 -14.42 -14.10
C GLN A 63 -1.11 -13.82 -12.75
N LEU A 64 -1.68 -14.36 -11.68
CA LEU A 64 -1.42 -13.94 -10.32
C LEU A 64 -0.79 -15.10 -9.53
N ALA A 65 0.41 -14.89 -9.00
CA ALA A 65 0.95 -15.69 -7.92
C ALA A 65 0.58 -15.00 -6.59
N ILE A 66 -0.11 -15.69 -5.72
CA ILE A 66 -0.63 -15.15 -4.46
C ILE A 66 0.23 -15.64 -3.29
N PHE A 67 0.79 -14.69 -2.58
CA PHE A 67 1.64 -14.87 -1.40
C PHE A 67 0.96 -14.19 -0.21
N LYS A 68 0.17 -14.95 0.57
CA LYS A 68 -0.49 -14.39 1.75
C LYS A 68 0.51 -14.35 2.89
N VAL A 69 0.78 -13.16 3.42
CA VAL A 69 1.76 -12.91 4.49
C VAL A 69 1.13 -12.37 5.77
N PHE A 70 -0.18 -12.09 5.76
CA PHE A 70 -0.94 -11.69 6.94
C PHE A 70 -1.72 -12.90 7.48
N SER A 71 -1.50 -13.20 8.77
CA SER A 71 -2.20 -14.29 9.43
C SER A 71 -3.68 -13.97 9.68
N ASP A 72 -4.53 -14.96 9.63
CA ASP A 72 -5.93 -14.86 10.02
C ASP A 72 -6.13 -14.66 11.53
N SER A 73 -5.11 -14.95 12.33
CA SER A 73 -5.17 -14.84 13.80
C SER A 73 -4.59 -13.53 14.34
N THR A 74 -3.85 -12.78 13.54
CA THR A 74 -3.19 -11.55 13.95
C THR A 74 -3.34 -10.44 12.89
N ASN A 75 -3.25 -9.18 13.34
CA ASN A 75 -3.24 -8.04 12.42
C ASN A 75 -1.80 -7.65 12.07
N GLY A 76 -1.16 -8.41 11.21
CA GLY A 76 0.19 -8.08 10.77
C GLY A 76 0.88 -9.20 10.01
N ALA A 77 1.96 -8.83 9.35
CA ALA A 77 2.90 -9.72 8.70
C ALA A 77 4.25 -9.66 9.43
N SER A 78 4.92 -10.79 9.59
CA SER A 78 6.29 -10.80 10.09
C SER A 78 7.28 -10.58 8.95
N THR A 79 8.46 -10.06 9.28
CA THR A 79 9.55 -9.93 8.28
C THR A 79 9.91 -11.30 7.70
N ASP A 80 9.92 -12.34 8.51
CA ASP A 80 10.26 -13.69 8.06
C ASP A 80 9.29 -14.23 7.02
N THR A 81 7.99 -14.02 7.20
CA THR A 81 6.97 -14.44 6.21
C THR A 81 7.09 -13.66 4.91
N ILE A 82 7.39 -12.37 4.98
CA ILE A 82 7.63 -11.53 3.80
C ILE A 82 8.89 -11.99 3.05
N LEU A 83 9.98 -12.26 3.75
CA LEU A 83 11.23 -12.71 3.12
C LEU A 83 11.08 -14.12 2.51
N ALA A 84 10.33 -15.02 3.15
CA ALA A 84 10.02 -16.33 2.59
C ALA A 84 9.20 -16.20 1.28
N ALA A 85 8.21 -15.31 1.27
CA ALA A 85 7.41 -15.00 0.08
C ALA A 85 8.27 -14.41 -1.05
N LEU A 86 9.16 -13.48 -0.74
CA LEU A 86 10.10 -12.91 -1.73
C LEU A 86 11.06 -13.96 -2.29
N ASN A 87 11.55 -14.88 -1.45
CA ASN A 87 12.38 -15.99 -1.90
C ASN A 87 11.66 -16.87 -2.92
N ASP A 88 10.41 -17.23 -2.65
CA ASP A 88 9.64 -18.05 -3.57
C ASP A 88 9.23 -17.29 -4.84
N ALA A 89 8.99 -15.99 -4.75
CA ALA A 89 8.78 -15.15 -5.92
C ALA A 89 10.01 -15.13 -6.85
N LEU A 90 11.22 -15.06 -6.28
CA LEU A 90 12.48 -15.18 -7.03
C LEU A 90 12.60 -16.56 -7.69
N LEU A 91 12.27 -17.65 -6.97
CA LEU A 91 12.34 -19.03 -7.50
C LEU A 91 11.30 -19.29 -8.58
N LEU A 92 10.16 -18.63 -8.53
CA LEU A 92 9.10 -18.73 -9.54
C LEU A 92 9.35 -17.83 -10.76
N ASP A 93 10.38 -17.00 -10.72
CA ASP A 93 10.77 -16.08 -11.81
C ASP A 93 9.59 -15.22 -12.25
N VAL A 94 8.95 -14.55 -11.28
CA VAL A 94 7.81 -13.65 -11.58
C VAL A 94 8.31 -12.37 -12.25
N ASP A 95 7.50 -11.75 -13.10
CA ASP A 95 7.90 -10.51 -13.78
C ASP A 95 7.82 -9.28 -12.86
N VAL A 96 6.81 -9.25 -11.99
CA VAL A 96 6.50 -8.10 -11.13
C VAL A 96 6.04 -8.59 -9.76
N ILE A 97 6.54 -7.96 -8.71
CA ILE A 97 6.04 -8.12 -7.34
C ILE A 97 5.30 -6.86 -6.94
N ASN A 98 4.08 -7.01 -6.39
CA ASN A 98 3.35 -5.92 -5.78
C ASN A 98 3.22 -6.14 -4.28
N MET A 99 3.71 -5.19 -3.50
CA MET A 99 3.64 -5.18 -2.04
C MET A 99 2.84 -3.95 -1.58
N SER A 100 1.52 -4.09 -1.53
CA SER A 100 0.63 -3.06 -0.96
C SER A 100 0.56 -3.21 0.56
N LEU A 101 1.71 -3.21 1.20
CA LEU A 101 1.91 -3.40 2.63
C LEU A 101 3.15 -2.65 3.11
N GLY A 102 3.25 -2.46 4.41
CA GLY A 102 4.39 -1.84 5.06
C GLY A 102 3.99 -1.19 6.39
N SER A 103 4.95 -0.65 7.06
CA SER A 103 4.77 0.20 8.24
C SER A 103 5.34 1.58 7.98
N ASN A 104 5.11 2.51 8.88
CA ASN A 104 5.71 3.84 8.77
C ASN A 104 7.24 3.73 8.79
N GLY A 105 7.90 4.26 7.77
CA GLY A 105 9.33 4.11 7.58
C GLY A 105 10.18 4.78 8.66
N GLY A 106 9.70 5.87 9.23
CA GLY A 106 10.46 6.65 10.19
C GLY A 106 11.80 7.10 9.61
N PHE A 107 12.83 7.10 10.43
CA PHE A 107 14.20 7.44 10.04
C PHE A 107 15.08 6.21 9.74
N GLY A 108 14.45 5.10 9.36
CA GLY A 108 15.15 3.89 8.96
C GLY A 108 15.94 4.09 7.66
N ARG A 109 16.99 3.34 7.52
CA ARG A 109 17.77 3.28 6.30
C ARG A 109 18.18 1.84 6.02
N GLU A 110 18.49 1.56 4.77
CA GLU A 110 19.16 0.32 4.39
C GLU A 110 20.42 0.11 5.22
N ALA A 111 20.59 -1.09 5.73
CA ALA A 111 21.74 -1.47 6.51
C ALA A 111 22.51 -2.60 5.82
N GLU A 112 23.83 -2.46 5.70
CA GLU A 112 24.69 -3.51 5.18
C GLU A 112 24.57 -4.76 6.08
N GLY A 113 24.28 -5.89 5.45
CA GLY A 113 24.10 -7.17 6.15
C GLY A 113 22.69 -7.43 6.68
N ASP A 114 21.78 -6.48 6.56
CA ASP A 114 20.36 -6.71 6.85
C ASP A 114 19.75 -7.67 5.83
N LEU A 115 18.95 -8.62 6.30
CA LEU A 115 18.33 -9.62 5.43
C LEU A 115 17.30 -9.00 4.49
N THR A 116 16.58 -8.00 4.94
CA THR A 116 15.59 -7.30 4.09
C THR A 116 16.30 -6.60 2.93
N THR A 117 17.31 -5.81 3.21
CA THR A 117 18.16 -5.17 2.18
C THR A 117 18.67 -6.21 1.18
N LYS A 118 19.22 -7.32 1.69
CA LYS A 118 19.76 -8.37 0.83
C LYS A 118 18.71 -8.98 -0.10
N TYR A 119 17.51 -9.27 0.37
CA TYR A 119 16.45 -9.84 -0.47
C TYR A 119 15.92 -8.82 -1.48
N TYR A 120 15.78 -7.57 -1.10
CA TYR A 120 15.40 -6.50 -2.03
C TYR A 120 16.45 -6.32 -3.13
N ASP A 121 17.74 -6.37 -2.79
CA ASP A 121 18.83 -6.33 -3.77
C ASP A 121 18.81 -7.55 -4.70
N LEU A 122 18.49 -8.74 -4.20
CA LEU A 122 18.33 -9.94 -5.04
C LEU A 122 17.16 -9.79 -6.02
N VAL A 123 16.02 -9.26 -5.58
CA VAL A 123 14.88 -8.98 -6.46
C VAL A 123 15.28 -7.98 -7.56
N LYS A 124 15.96 -6.89 -7.19
CA LYS A 124 16.47 -5.91 -8.15
C LYS A 124 17.45 -6.54 -9.14
N ALA A 125 18.39 -7.34 -8.65
CA ALA A 125 19.41 -8.00 -9.47
C ALA A 125 18.83 -9.03 -10.43
N SER A 126 17.71 -9.67 -10.09
CA SER A 126 17.00 -10.61 -10.97
C SER A 126 16.23 -9.93 -12.11
N GLY A 127 16.06 -8.61 -12.04
CA GLY A 127 15.29 -7.85 -13.02
C GLY A 127 13.79 -7.82 -12.74
N ILE A 128 13.33 -8.38 -11.64
CA ILE A 128 11.94 -8.33 -11.20
C ILE A 128 11.62 -6.91 -10.73
N LEU A 129 10.52 -6.34 -11.21
CA LEU A 129 10.06 -5.03 -10.75
C LEU A 129 9.34 -5.17 -9.40
N LEU A 130 9.87 -4.52 -8.37
CA LEU A 130 9.28 -4.50 -7.04
C LEU A 130 8.48 -3.20 -6.83
N ASN A 131 7.16 -3.28 -6.85
CA ASN A 131 6.26 -2.17 -6.54
C ASN A 131 5.87 -2.22 -5.07
N CYS A 132 6.06 -1.12 -4.36
CA CYS A 132 5.62 -0.97 -2.98
C CYS A 132 4.74 0.26 -2.83
N SER A 133 3.66 0.16 -2.06
CA SER A 133 2.83 1.32 -1.72
C SER A 133 3.63 2.33 -0.91
N ALA A 134 3.52 3.62 -1.25
CA ALA A 134 4.18 4.70 -0.51
C ALA A 134 3.63 4.88 0.91
N GLY A 135 2.48 4.26 1.22
CA GLY A 135 1.85 4.31 2.54
C GLY A 135 0.81 5.41 2.65
N ASN A 136 0.22 5.50 3.85
CA ASN A 136 -0.90 6.40 4.16
C ASN A 136 -0.57 7.40 5.26
N SER A 137 0.70 7.58 5.59
CA SER A 137 1.13 8.44 6.68
C SER A 137 1.54 9.82 6.17
N TYR A 138 1.03 10.84 6.85
CA TYR A 138 1.25 12.24 6.49
C TYR A 138 2.24 12.93 7.40
N SER A 139 2.71 12.24 8.43
CA SER A 139 3.54 12.82 9.46
C SER A 139 4.65 11.87 9.88
N SER A 140 5.82 12.43 10.16
CA SER A 140 6.98 11.72 10.70
C SER A 140 6.78 11.25 12.15
N SER A 141 5.72 11.66 12.83
CA SER A 141 5.43 11.28 14.21
C SER A 141 4.71 9.94 14.37
N GLN A 142 4.49 9.19 13.33
CA GLN A 142 3.95 7.84 13.33
C GLN A 142 2.45 7.67 13.61
N GLY A 143 1.68 8.75 13.63
CA GLY A 143 0.27 8.62 13.93
C GLY A 143 -0.58 7.99 12.84
N GLY A 144 -0.04 7.82 11.68
CA GLY A 144 -0.77 7.25 10.56
C GLY A 144 -2.01 8.06 10.18
N ALA A 145 -2.98 7.41 9.55
CA ALA A 145 -4.17 8.04 8.99
C ALA A 145 -5.09 8.75 10.01
N HIS A 146 -4.84 8.62 11.29
CA HIS A 146 -5.83 9.04 12.31
C HIS A 146 -5.31 9.97 13.41
N GLY A 147 -4.04 10.36 13.41
CA GLY A 147 -3.63 11.00 14.63
C GLY A 147 -2.68 12.15 14.57
N ASP A 148 -1.77 12.14 13.64
CA ASP A 148 -0.73 13.14 13.70
C ASP A 148 -0.88 14.12 12.56
N PHE A 149 -1.07 15.34 12.96
CA PHE A 149 -1.12 16.46 12.05
C PHE A 149 0.30 16.81 11.61
N THR A 150 0.49 17.07 10.35
CA THR A 150 1.70 17.72 9.89
C THR A 150 1.89 19.02 10.68
N SER A 151 3.10 19.31 11.08
CA SER A 151 3.41 20.59 11.68
C SER A 151 3.04 21.70 10.67
N VAL A 152 2.32 22.70 11.15
CA VAL A 152 1.96 23.87 10.30
C VAL A 152 3.22 24.61 9.85
N SER A 153 4.31 24.51 10.62
CA SER A 153 5.61 25.12 10.30
C SER A 153 6.45 24.29 9.32
N ASP A 154 6.08 23.02 9.12
CA ASP A 154 6.76 22.12 8.18
C ASP A 154 5.73 21.16 7.58
N PRO A 155 5.04 21.56 6.51
CA PRO A 155 4.01 20.75 5.85
C PRO A 155 4.57 19.54 5.11
N ASP A 156 5.87 19.48 4.85
CA ASP A 156 6.55 18.40 4.13
C ASP A 156 7.08 17.30 5.07
N THR A 157 6.39 17.05 6.17
CA THR A 157 6.76 16.02 7.14
C THR A 157 6.22 14.63 6.82
N GLY A 158 5.59 14.44 5.68
CA GLY A 158 5.09 13.14 5.22
C GLY A 158 6.20 12.11 5.13
N ILE A 159 5.86 10.87 5.46
CA ILE A 159 6.78 9.74 5.35
C ILE A 159 6.22 8.69 4.41
N ILE A 160 7.12 7.97 3.76
CA ILE A 160 6.76 6.79 2.97
C ILE A 160 6.78 5.52 3.81
N SER A 161 6.16 4.48 3.31
CA SER A 161 6.16 3.15 3.93
C SER A 161 7.57 2.57 3.98
N SER A 162 7.87 1.80 5.03
CA SER A 162 9.17 1.15 5.21
C SER A 162 9.56 0.28 4.01
N SER A 163 8.61 -0.50 3.46
CA SER A 163 8.86 -1.35 2.29
C SER A 163 9.19 -0.56 1.01
N SER A 164 8.68 0.67 0.89
CA SER A 164 8.91 1.52 -0.28
C SER A 164 10.12 2.45 -0.17
N SER A 165 10.81 2.45 0.98
CA SER A 165 11.99 3.29 1.22
C SER A 165 13.31 2.69 0.73
N TYR A 166 13.30 1.44 0.28
CA TYR A 166 14.48 0.76 -0.25
C TYR A 166 14.77 1.16 -1.70
N ASP A 167 16.04 1.28 -2.06
CA ASP A 167 16.50 1.62 -3.42
C ASP A 167 16.02 0.62 -4.51
N ALA A 168 15.79 -0.62 -4.10
CA ALA A 168 15.26 -1.66 -4.97
C ALA A 168 13.76 -1.52 -5.27
N ALA A 169 13.03 -0.72 -4.50
CA ALA A 169 11.58 -0.61 -4.61
C ALA A 169 11.14 0.60 -5.44
N LEU A 170 10.14 0.40 -6.28
CA LEU A 170 9.38 1.50 -6.87
C LEU A 170 8.29 1.93 -5.87
N SER A 171 8.46 3.09 -5.25
CA SER A 171 7.49 3.66 -4.33
C SER A 171 6.31 4.27 -5.09
N VAL A 172 5.11 3.72 -4.90
CA VAL A 172 3.91 4.12 -5.64
C VAL A 172 2.93 4.82 -4.69
N ALA A 173 2.68 6.09 -4.95
CA ALA A 173 1.71 6.91 -4.23
C ALA A 173 0.43 7.10 -5.05
N SER A 174 -0.69 7.26 -4.36
CA SER A 174 -1.95 7.62 -4.98
C SER A 174 -2.03 9.12 -5.29
N VAL A 175 -2.78 9.47 -6.29
CA VAL A 175 -3.14 10.84 -6.62
C VAL A 175 -4.66 10.96 -6.73
N ASN A 176 -5.22 12.00 -6.14
CA ASN A 176 -6.63 12.33 -6.33
C ASN A 176 -6.81 13.02 -7.68
N ALA A 177 -7.51 12.38 -8.60
CA ALA A 177 -7.68 12.88 -9.96
C ALA A 177 -8.71 14.03 -10.08
N ASN A 178 -9.61 14.18 -9.09
CA ASN A 178 -10.81 15.00 -9.30
C ASN A 178 -10.81 16.35 -8.60
N GLU A 179 -10.43 16.44 -7.34
CA GLU A 179 -10.37 17.75 -6.65
C GLU A 179 -9.39 17.64 -5.48
N THR A 180 -8.46 18.55 -5.40
CA THR A 180 -7.60 18.71 -4.23
C THR A 180 -7.97 20.01 -3.57
N ALA A 181 -8.33 19.97 -2.29
CA ALA A 181 -8.44 21.18 -1.49
C ALA A 181 -7.11 21.93 -1.56
N ALA A 182 -7.15 23.21 -1.81
CA ALA A 182 -5.95 24.01 -1.93
C ALA A 182 -6.11 25.33 -1.20
N PHE A 183 -5.03 25.80 -0.60
CA PHE A 183 -4.94 27.18 -0.17
C PHE A 183 -4.71 28.09 -1.36
N LEU A 184 -5.33 29.22 -1.34
CA LEU A 184 -5.00 30.32 -2.23
C LEU A 184 -4.08 31.28 -1.48
N ILE A 185 -2.85 31.39 -1.92
CA ILE A 185 -1.89 32.37 -1.41
C ILE A 185 -1.54 33.29 -2.58
N GLY A 186 -2.17 34.46 -2.63
CA GLY A 186 -2.10 35.33 -3.81
C GLY A 186 -2.68 34.61 -5.04
N GLU A 187 -1.90 34.49 -6.10
CA GLU A 187 -2.28 33.74 -7.31
C GLU A 187 -1.86 32.26 -7.27
N GLY A 188 -1.15 31.83 -6.21
CA GLY A 188 -0.67 30.48 -6.03
C GLY A 188 -1.73 29.56 -5.43
N ARG A 189 -1.66 28.26 -5.77
CA ARG A 189 -2.46 27.20 -5.18
C ARG A 189 -1.51 26.22 -4.48
N VAL A 190 -1.70 26.02 -3.18
CA VAL A 190 -0.98 24.98 -2.42
C VAL A 190 -1.97 23.86 -2.15
N PRO A 191 -1.81 22.70 -2.78
CA PRO A 191 -2.67 21.54 -2.53
C PRO A 191 -2.60 21.13 -1.06
N TYR A 192 -3.75 20.77 -0.51
CA TYR A 192 -3.86 20.26 0.85
C TYR A 192 -4.71 18.99 0.88
N ASN A 193 -4.18 17.95 1.46
CA ASN A 193 -4.92 16.73 1.73
C ASN A 193 -4.42 16.14 3.06
N ASP A 194 -5.26 16.18 4.07
CA ASP A 194 -4.94 15.62 5.39
C ASP A 194 -5.33 14.14 5.54
N GLY A 195 -5.84 13.52 4.48
CA GLY A 195 -6.31 12.14 4.49
C GLY A 195 -7.51 11.86 5.39
N SER A 196 -7.92 12.82 6.20
CA SER A 196 -9.03 12.66 7.13
C SER A 196 -10.38 13.10 6.55
N GLY A 197 -10.37 13.68 5.36
CA GLY A 197 -11.54 14.33 4.75
C GLY A 197 -11.90 15.68 5.40
N HIS A 198 -11.09 16.17 6.33
CA HIS A 198 -11.28 17.49 6.91
C HIS A 198 -10.69 18.57 6.00
N SER A 199 -11.39 19.69 5.87
CA SER A 199 -10.80 20.85 5.23
C SER A 199 -9.79 21.51 6.18
N PHE A 200 -8.77 22.18 5.63
CA PHE A 200 -7.84 22.97 6.42
C PHE A 200 -8.56 23.98 7.34
N THR A 201 -9.65 24.56 6.85
CA THR A 201 -10.49 25.45 7.63
C THR A 201 -11.03 24.77 8.89
N GLN A 202 -11.41 23.50 8.81
CA GLN A 202 -11.86 22.72 9.95
C GLN A 202 -10.71 22.41 10.94
N LEU A 203 -9.50 22.17 10.42
CA LEU A 203 -8.33 21.90 11.26
C LEU A 203 -7.83 23.14 11.99
N LEU A 204 -7.75 24.29 11.33
CA LEU A 204 -7.28 25.54 11.93
C LEU A 204 -8.34 26.25 12.78
N LEU A 205 -9.58 26.21 12.35
CA LEU A 205 -10.66 27.00 12.93
C LEU A 205 -11.62 26.17 13.80
N GLY A 206 -11.42 24.86 13.88
CA GLY A 206 -12.40 23.97 14.45
C GLY A 206 -13.73 24.07 13.71
N ASN A 207 -14.83 24.00 14.42
CA ASN A 207 -16.18 24.13 13.82
C ASN A 207 -16.62 25.59 13.58
N GLU A 208 -15.71 26.56 13.71
CA GLU A 208 -16.03 27.98 13.50
C GLU A 208 -15.92 28.34 11.99
N THR A 209 -17.02 28.20 11.26
CA THR A 209 -17.06 28.42 9.81
C THR A 209 -17.17 29.86 9.35
N SER A 210 -17.05 30.84 10.23
CA SER A 210 -17.38 32.26 9.93
C SER A 210 -16.27 33.27 10.18
N LYS A 211 -15.03 32.87 10.42
CA LYS A 211 -13.93 33.84 10.59
C LYS A 211 -13.24 34.11 9.26
N THR A 212 -13.17 35.39 8.90
CA THR A 212 -12.34 35.87 7.80
C THR A 212 -10.96 36.26 8.37
N TYR A 213 -9.90 35.70 7.80
CA TYR A 213 -8.53 36.02 8.16
C TYR A 213 -7.92 36.88 7.05
N GLU A 214 -7.39 38.05 7.40
CA GLU A 214 -6.54 38.81 6.51
C GLU A 214 -5.10 38.29 6.64
N TYR A 215 -4.49 37.94 5.52
CA TYR A 215 -3.10 37.54 5.45
C TYR A 215 -2.23 38.77 5.23
N VAL A 216 -1.22 38.94 6.05
CA VAL A 216 -0.21 40.00 5.94
C VAL A 216 1.01 39.42 5.28
#